data_dae2ab133de36274284db5c3eb05e7a2
#
_entry.id   dae2ab133de36274284db5c3eb05e7a2
#
_cell.length_a   1.000
_cell.length_b   1.000
_cell.length_c   1.000
_cell.angle_alpha   90.00
_cell.angle_beta   90.00
_cell.angle_gamma   90.00
#
_symmetry.space_group_name_H-M   'P 1'
#
loop_
_entity.id
_entity.type
_entity.pdbx_description
1 polymer ?
#
loop_
_entity_poly.entity_id
_entity_poly.type
_entity_poly.pdbx_seq_one_letter_code
_entity_poly.pdbx_strand_id
1 'polypeptide(L)'
;MILKGILNGISDGIKSALCFTDRAYIKINGKRIKRITTSDIIDNIFQESIGNEIELSTRFSLLFGTVAYSVKERNGEVNKTGILNLLLIVMLRTLCWLFCYGIIYGIFYGIMLANDLSDSIVSYIPMILFLYPIYAFVREK
;
A
#
# COMPACT_ATOMS: atom_id res chain seq x y z
N MET A 1 -5.91 5.02 -11.67
CA MET A 1 -6.13 4.10 -12.81
C MET A 1 -7.53 3.51 -12.68
N ILE A 2 -8.26 3.42 -13.78
CA ILE A 2 -9.58 2.77 -13.80
C ILE A 2 -9.42 1.45 -14.53
N LEU A 3 -9.91 0.38 -13.91
CA LEU A 3 -9.88 -0.98 -14.43
C LEU A 3 -11.32 -1.47 -14.54
N LYS A 4 -11.73 -1.85 -15.74
CA LYS A 4 -13.08 -2.38 -16.00
C LYS A 4 -12.97 -3.80 -16.53
N GLY A 5 -13.80 -4.70 -16.00
CA GLY A 5 -13.86 -6.07 -16.48
C GLY A 5 -14.45 -7.04 -15.48
N ILE A 6 -14.44 -8.31 -15.84
CA ILE A 6 -14.97 -9.39 -15.00
C ILE A 6 -13.95 -9.74 -13.92
N LEU A 7 -14.38 -9.74 -12.67
CA LEU A 7 -13.56 -10.18 -11.53
C LEU A 7 -13.49 -11.71 -11.50
N ASN A 8 -12.38 -12.25 -12.00
CA ASN A 8 -12.20 -13.71 -12.16
C ASN A 8 -11.69 -14.42 -10.90
N GLY A 9 -11.20 -13.68 -9.91
CA GLY A 9 -10.72 -14.26 -8.67
C GLY A 9 -9.95 -13.27 -7.80
N ILE A 10 -9.89 -13.61 -6.54
CA ILE A 10 -9.20 -12.85 -5.50
C ILE A 10 -8.33 -13.80 -4.68
N SER A 11 -7.20 -13.31 -4.15
CA SER A 11 -6.40 -14.06 -3.17
C SER A 11 -7.00 -13.93 -1.78
N ASP A 12 -6.55 -14.78 -0.86
CA ASP A 12 -6.83 -14.59 0.55
C ASP A 12 -6.40 -13.20 1.00
N GLY A 13 -7.19 -12.61 1.90
CA GLY A 13 -6.95 -11.28 2.43
C GLY A 13 -6.45 -11.35 3.87
N ILE A 14 -5.47 -10.51 4.19
CA ILE A 14 -5.00 -10.30 5.57
C ILE A 14 -5.70 -9.06 6.09
N LYS A 15 -6.62 -9.24 7.04
CA LYS A 15 -7.33 -8.12 7.67
C LYS A 15 -6.40 -7.39 8.64
N SER A 16 -6.33 -6.08 8.48
CA SER A 16 -5.66 -5.20 9.42
C SER A 16 -6.63 -4.73 10.50
N ALA A 17 -6.13 -4.42 11.70
CA ALA A 17 -6.92 -3.87 12.80
C ALA A 17 -7.64 -2.54 12.48
N LEU A 18 -7.34 -1.93 11.35
CA LEU A 18 -7.86 -0.64 10.91
C LEU A 18 -8.95 -0.74 9.82
N CYS A 19 -9.68 -1.86 9.76
CA CYS A 19 -10.73 -2.09 8.75
C CYS A 19 -10.23 -2.06 7.31
N PHE A 20 -9.02 -2.58 7.07
CA PHE A 20 -8.44 -2.78 5.74
C PHE A 20 -8.02 -4.21 5.54
N THR A 21 -8.19 -4.65 4.29
CA THR A 21 -7.74 -5.95 3.84
C THR A 21 -6.66 -5.79 2.78
N ASP A 22 -5.49 -6.38 3.06
CA ASP A 22 -4.40 -6.49 2.09
C ASP A 22 -4.50 -7.82 1.38
N ARG A 23 -4.58 -7.79 0.05
CA ARG A 23 -4.64 -8.97 -0.81
C ARG A 23 -3.40 -9.08 -1.68
N ALA A 24 -2.87 -10.28 -1.80
CA ALA A 24 -1.70 -10.53 -2.64
C ALA A 24 -1.99 -10.23 -4.11
N TYR A 25 -3.22 -10.49 -4.56
CA TYR A 25 -3.67 -10.15 -5.91
C TYR A 25 -5.20 -10.20 -6.05
N ILE A 26 -5.67 -9.53 -7.09
CA ILE A 26 -6.99 -9.74 -7.70
C ILE A 26 -6.81 -9.99 -9.20
N LYS A 27 -7.75 -10.70 -9.83
CA LYS A 27 -7.76 -10.95 -11.29
C LYS A 27 -8.96 -10.29 -11.92
N ILE A 28 -8.74 -9.37 -12.86
CA ILE A 28 -9.77 -8.73 -13.68
C ILE A 28 -9.49 -9.04 -15.14
N ASN A 29 -10.43 -9.63 -15.84
CA ASN A 29 -10.28 -10.12 -17.22
C ASN A 29 -9.03 -11.01 -17.39
N GLY A 30 -8.74 -11.87 -16.42
CA GLY A 30 -7.56 -12.72 -16.42
C GLY A 30 -6.24 -12.00 -16.06
N LYS A 31 -6.19 -10.67 -16.08
CA LYS A 31 -5.02 -9.89 -15.70
C LYS A 31 -4.88 -9.83 -14.19
N ARG A 32 -3.71 -10.19 -13.68
CA ARG A 32 -3.39 -10.18 -12.25
C ARG A 32 -2.87 -8.82 -11.82
N ILE A 33 -3.55 -8.21 -10.84
CA ILE A 33 -3.11 -6.99 -10.16
C ILE A 33 -2.56 -7.41 -8.82
N LYS A 34 -1.29 -7.11 -8.57
CA LYS A 34 -0.58 -7.53 -7.36
C LYS A 34 -0.67 -6.46 -6.27
N ARG A 35 -0.64 -6.90 -5.01
CA ARG A 35 -0.58 -6.06 -3.80
C ARG A 35 -1.66 -4.98 -3.80
N ILE A 36 -2.88 -5.39 -3.54
CA ILE A 36 -4.00 -4.47 -3.46
C ILE A 36 -4.48 -4.34 -2.02
N THR A 37 -4.58 -3.11 -1.57
CA THR A 37 -5.18 -2.76 -0.27
C THR A 37 -6.58 -2.21 -0.51
N THR A 38 -7.56 -2.75 0.21
CA THR A 38 -8.96 -2.39 0.10
C THR A 38 -9.54 -2.05 1.48
N SER A 39 -10.56 -1.20 1.53
CA SER A 39 -11.40 -1.10 2.74
C SER A 39 -12.27 -2.35 2.86
N ASP A 40 -12.72 -2.66 4.08
CA ASP A 40 -13.60 -3.82 4.32
C ASP A 40 -14.88 -3.76 3.46
N ILE A 41 -15.41 -2.57 3.20
CA ILE A 41 -16.58 -2.37 2.34
C ILE A 41 -16.28 -2.85 0.92
N ILE A 42 -15.18 -2.38 0.34
CA ILE A 42 -14.78 -2.76 -1.02
C ILE A 42 -14.37 -4.23 -1.06
N ASP A 43 -13.78 -4.75 0.01
CA ASP A 43 -13.38 -6.13 0.11
C ASP A 43 -14.58 -7.09 0.10
N ASN A 44 -15.64 -6.76 0.83
CA ASN A 44 -16.89 -7.52 0.81
C ASN A 44 -17.50 -7.53 -0.60
N ILE A 45 -17.54 -6.37 -1.27
CA ILE A 45 -18.03 -6.27 -2.65
C ILE A 45 -17.20 -7.15 -3.59
N PHE A 46 -15.89 -7.22 -3.43
CA PHE A 46 -15.05 -8.12 -4.23
C PHE A 46 -15.43 -9.58 -4.04
N GLN A 47 -15.73 -10.00 -2.81
CA GLN A 47 -16.12 -11.37 -2.53
C GLN A 47 -17.49 -11.71 -3.17
N GLU A 48 -18.43 -10.77 -3.15
CA GLU A 48 -19.77 -10.93 -3.71
C GLU A 48 -19.78 -10.79 -5.24
N SER A 49 -18.83 -10.05 -5.81
CA SER A 49 -18.79 -9.75 -7.25
C SER A 49 -17.91 -10.69 -8.06
N ILE A 50 -17.45 -11.82 -7.50
CA ILE A 50 -16.67 -12.81 -8.26
C ILE A 50 -17.55 -13.35 -9.41
N GLY A 51 -17.03 -13.30 -10.63
CA GLY A 51 -17.73 -13.66 -11.86
C GLY A 51 -18.54 -12.52 -12.49
N ASN A 52 -18.68 -11.38 -11.82
CA ASN A 52 -19.41 -10.22 -12.31
C ASN A 52 -18.48 -9.15 -12.88
N GLU A 53 -19.05 -8.30 -13.74
CA GLU A 53 -18.35 -7.13 -14.25
C GLU A 53 -18.29 -6.04 -13.18
N ILE A 54 -17.09 -5.53 -12.92
CA ILE A 54 -16.83 -4.43 -12.00
C ILE A 54 -15.99 -3.35 -12.68
N GLU A 55 -16.14 -2.12 -12.22
CA GLU A 55 -15.23 -1.02 -12.56
C GLU A 55 -14.51 -0.58 -11.28
N LEU A 56 -13.23 -0.87 -11.23
CA LEU A 56 -12.38 -0.61 -10.08
C LEU A 56 -11.53 0.63 -10.32
N SER A 57 -11.66 1.61 -9.44
CA SER A 57 -10.78 2.76 -9.42
C SER A 57 -9.67 2.56 -8.40
N THR A 58 -8.43 2.61 -8.87
CA THR A 58 -7.24 2.43 -8.04
C THR A 58 -6.31 3.61 -8.09
N ARG A 59 -5.61 3.86 -6.99
CA ARG A 59 -4.45 4.74 -6.93
C ARG A 59 -3.25 3.96 -6.46
N PHE A 60 -2.13 4.19 -7.09
CA PHE A 60 -0.86 3.70 -6.61
C PHE A 60 -0.38 4.56 -5.46
N SER A 61 0.00 3.94 -4.35
CA SER A 61 0.63 4.58 -3.21
C SER A 61 2.03 4.00 -3.04
N LEU A 62 3.01 4.88 -2.90
CA LEU A 62 4.43 4.53 -2.77
C LEU A 62 4.71 3.50 -1.67
N LEU A 63 3.98 3.61 -0.57
CA LEU A 63 4.18 2.79 0.62
C LEU A 63 3.28 1.54 0.65
N PHE A 64 2.25 1.45 -0.22
CA PHE A 64 1.16 0.48 -0.06
C PHE A 64 0.82 -0.31 -1.30
N GLY A 65 1.53 -0.05 -2.40
CA GLY A 65 1.15 -0.64 -3.67
C GLY A 65 -0.16 -0.04 -4.18
N THR A 66 -1.01 -0.87 -4.75
CA THR A 66 -2.27 -0.43 -5.34
C THR A 66 -3.36 -0.34 -4.27
N VAL A 67 -3.95 0.84 -4.10
CA VAL A 67 -5.08 1.05 -3.19
C VAL A 67 -6.37 1.17 -4.00
N ALA A 68 -7.35 0.33 -3.70
CA ALA A 68 -8.69 0.43 -4.24
C ALA A 68 -9.49 1.47 -3.45
N TYR A 69 -9.93 2.53 -4.10
CA TYR A 69 -10.70 3.58 -3.44
C TYR A 69 -12.17 3.64 -3.86
N SER A 70 -12.54 3.08 -4.99
CA SER A 70 -13.95 2.92 -5.35
C SER A 70 -14.16 1.71 -6.26
N VAL A 71 -15.31 1.07 -6.09
CA VAL A 71 -15.82 0.01 -6.96
C VAL A 71 -17.20 0.41 -7.42
N LYS A 72 -17.40 0.29 -8.72
CA LYS A 72 -18.73 0.39 -9.33
C LYS A 72 -19.15 -0.99 -9.78
N GLU A 73 -20.29 -1.41 -9.28
CA GLU A 73 -20.89 -2.69 -9.61
C GLU A 73 -21.70 -2.60 -10.91
N ARG A 74 -22.09 -3.74 -11.46
CA ARG A 74 -22.92 -3.86 -12.65
C ARG A 74 -24.29 -3.16 -12.51
N ASN A 75 -24.84 -3.12 -11.30
CA ASN A 75 -26.11 -2.43 -10.97
C ASN A 75 -25.99 -0.90 -11.01
N GLY A 76 -24.78 -0.36 -11.21
CA GLY A 76 -24.48 1.06 -11.24
C GLY A 76 -24.16 1.68 -9.87
N GLU A 77 -24.27 0.92 -8.78
CA GLU A 77 -23.87 1.39 -7.45
C GLU A 77 -22.38 1.64 -7.38
N VAL A 78 -22.02 2.78 -6.79
CA VAL A 78 -20.63 3.21 -6.62
C VAL A 78 -20.31 3.25 -5.14
N ASN A 79 -19.54 2.29 -4.71
CA ASN A 79 -19.03 2.21 -3.35
C ASN A 79 -17.62 2.83 -3.28
N LYS A 80 -17.42 3.76 -2.35
CA LYS A 80 -16.15 4.48 -2.20
C LYS A 80 -15.60 4.30 -0.79
N THR A 81 -14.28 4.13 -0.71
CA THR A 81 -13.57 4.25 0.56
C THR A 81 -13.61 5.72 1.02
N GLY A 82 -14.05 5.97 2.23
CA GLY A 82 -14.06 7.34 2.78
C GLY A 82 -12.67 7.95 2.76
N ILE A 83 -12.57 9.22 2.35
CA ILE A 83 -11.30 9.96 2.28
C ILE A 83 -10.60 9.97 3.63
N LEU A 84 -11.37 10.07 4.72
CA LEU A 84 -10.85 10.05 6.09
C LEU A 84 -10.13 8.73 6.40
N ASN A 85 -10.70 7.61 6.00
CA ASN A 85 -10.10 6.28 6.19
C ASN A 85 -8.83 6.12 5.36
N LEU A 86 -8.83 6.60 4.11
CA LEU A 86 -7.63 6.63 3.26
C LEU A 86 -6.50 7.47 3.89
N LEU A 87 -6.83 8.65 4.41
CA LEU A 87 -5.88 9.54 5.08
C LEU A 87 -5.29 8.88 6.34
N LEU A 88 -6.15 8.23 7.12
CA LEU A 88 -5.76 7.53 8.36
C LEU A 88 -4.79 6.39 8.07
N ILE A 89 -5.01 5.61 7.00
CA ILE A 89 -4.06 4.57 6.56
C ILE A 89 -2.72 5.16 6.21
N VAL A 90 -2.73 6.18 5.34
CA VAL A 90 -1.49 6.82 4.87
C VAL A 90 -0.71 7.37 6.05
N MET A 91 -1.38 8.07 6.97
CA MET A 91 -0.74 8.62 8.18
C MET A 91 -0.15 7.53 9.07
N LEU A 92 -0.92 6.50 9.38
CA LEU A 92 -0.48 5.46 10.32
C LEU A 92 0.70 4.66 9.77
N ARG A 93 0.67 4.31 8.50
CA ARG A 93 1.78 3.60 7.85
C ARG A 93 3.01 4.48 7.69
N THR A 94 2.84 5.77 7.39
CA THR A 94 3.96 6.72 7.38
C THR A 94 4.60 6.84 8.76
N LEU A 95 3.79 6.87 9.81
CA LEU A 95 4.26 6.88 11.21
C LEU A 95 5.01 5.59 11.56
N CYS A 96 4.47 4.42 11.22
CA CYS A 96 5.17 3.15 11.40
C CYS A 96 6.51 3.11 10.65
N TRP A 97 6.53 3.61 9.42
CA TRP A 97 7.76 3.65 8.64
C TRP A 97 8.80 4.58 9.26
N LEU A 98 8.39 5.78 9.69
CA LEU A 98 9.27 6.73 10.40
C LEU A 98 9.80 6.14 11.71
N PHE A 99 8.97 5.41 12.44
CA PHE A 99 9.37 4.74 13.67
C PHE A 99 10.41 3.64 13.41
N CYS A 100 10.18 2.76 12.45
CA CYS A 100 11.16 1.73 12.05
C CYS A 100 12.46 2.36 11.56
N TYR A 101 12.36 3.44 10.77
CA TYR A 101 13.51 4.19 10.31
C TYR A 101 14.30 4.80 11.48
N GLY A 102 13.61 5.39 12.47
CA GLY A 102 14.25 5.96 13.67
C GLY A 102 15.00 4.91 14.49
N ILE A 103 14.45 3.70 14.63
CA ILE A 103 15.11 2.59 15.31
C ILE A 103 16.38 2.17 14.55
N ILE A 104 16.28 1.94 13.25
CA ILE A 104 17.42 1.53 12.42
C ILE A 104 18.52 2.60 12.46
N TYR A 105 18.14 3.87 12.36
CA TYR A 105 19.06 4.99 12.46
C TYR A 105 19.73 5.05 13.83
N GLY A 106 18.97 4.88 14.92
CA GLY A 106 19.49 4.90 16.29
C GLY A 106 20.49 3.78 16.54
N ILE A 107 20.23 2.56 16.05
CA ILE A 107 21.15 1.42 16.13
C ILE A 107 22.44 1.73 15.35
N PHE A 108 22.32 2.22 14.13
CA PHE A 108 23.47 2.58 13.30
C PHE A 108 24.32 3.67 13.94
N TYR A 109 23.67 4.71 14.45
CA TYR A 109 24.34 5.80 15.14
C TYR A 109 25.09 5.32 16.38
N GLY A 110 24.46 4.43 17.18
CA GLY A 110 25.12 3.82 18.35
C GLY A 110 26.35 2.99 18.00
N ILE A 111 26.30 2.21 16.92
CA ILE A 111 27.44 1.41 16.43
C ILE A 111 28.58 2.33 15.98
N MET A 112 28.28 3.42 15.30
CA MET A 112 29.26 4.38 14.80
C MET A 112 29.95 5.13 15.93
N LEU A 113 29.19 5.58 16.94
CA LEU A 113 29.75 6.18 18.16
C LEU A 113 30.68 5.21 18.90
N ALA A 114 30.31 3.93 18.99
CA ALA A 114 31.12 2.94 19.67
C ALA A 114 32.47 2.64 18.95
N ASN A 115 32.57 2.96 17.66
CA ASN A 115 33.78 2.73 16.84
C ASN A 115 34.54 3.99 16.47
N ASP A 116 34.30 5.14 17.13
CA ASP A 116 34.95 6.43 16.87
C ASP A 116 35.00 6.86 15.39
N LEU A 117 33.93 6.45 14.63
CA LEU A 117 33.81 6.82 13.22
C LEU A 117 33.37 8.28 13.09
N SER A 118 34.01 9.01 12.18
CA SER A 118 33.78 10.45 12.05
C SER A 118 32.33 10.82 11.76
N ASP A 119 31.83 11.85 12.41
CA ASP A 119 30.48 12.39 12.30
C ASP A 119 30.02 12.66 10.84
N SER A 120 30.96 12.91 9.95
CA SER A 120 30.69 13.18 8.54
C SER A 120 30.03 11.99 7.81
N ILE A 121 30.53 10.77 8.09
CA ILE A 121 29.96 9.54 7.45
C ILE A 121 28.59 9.23 8.02
N VAL A 122 28.39 9.45 9.31
CA VAL A 122 27.11 9.22 10.01
C VAL A 122 25.99 10.06 9.43
N SER A 123 26.30 11.30 9.02
CA SER A 123 25.28 12.23 8.47
C SER A 123 24.76 11.82 7.09
N TYR A 124 25.54 11.09 6.28
CA TYR A 124 25.12 10.68 4.93
C TYR A 124 24.27 9.41 4.89
N ILE A 125 24.41 8.51 5.88
CA ILE A 125 23.66 7.23 5.90
C ILE A 125 22.14 7.43 5.94
N PRO A 126 21.57 8.34 6.76
CA PRO A 126 20.14 8.61 6.75
C PRO A 126 19.66 9.13 5.40
N MET A 127 20.47 9.92 4.73
CA MET A 127 20.13 10.52 3.44
C MET A 127 20.03 9.44 2.34
N ILE A 128 20.93 8.47 2.34
CA ILE A 128 20.92 7.33 1.41
C ILE A 128 19.72 6.42 1.68
N LEU A 129 19.42 6.11 2.95
CA LEU A 129 18.25 5.31 3.34
C LEU A 129 16.94 6.01 3.01
N PHE A 130 16.89 7.35 3.09
CA PHE A 130 15.71 8.12 2.70
C PHE A 130 15.49 8.17 1.18
N LEU A 131 16.54 8.04 0.40
CA LEU A 131 16.48 7.99 -1.06
C LEU A 131 16.00 6.62 -1.58
N TYR A 132 16.12 5.55 -0.80
CA TYR A 132 15.71 4.22 -1.22
C TYR A 132 14.22 4.10 -1.59
N PRO A 133 13.25 4.63 -0.82
CA PRO A 133 11.85 4.63 -1.22
C PRO A 133 11.60 5.43 -2.51
N ILE A 134 12.33 6.52 -2.71
CA ILE A 134 12.24 7.35 -3.93
C ILE A 134 12.79 6.57 -5.12
N TYR A 135 13.92 5.89 -4.95
CA TYR A 135 14.51 5.03 -5.97
C TYR A 135 13.59 3.85 -6.32
N ALA A 136 13.02 3.18 -5.33
CA ALA A 136 12.08 2.09 -5.54
C ALA A 136 10.85 2.55 -6.36
N PHE A 137 10.38 3.77 -6.10
CA PHE A 137 9.27 4.38 -6.85
C PHE A 137 9.61 4.64 -8.32
N VAL A 138 10.79 5.15 -8.60
CA VAL A 138 11.22 5.46 -9.98
C VAL A 138 11.46 4.19 -10.78
N ARG A 139 11.90 3.12 -10.13
CA ARG A 139 12.21 1.83 -10.79
C ARG A 139 10.95 1.01 -11.13
N GLU A 140 9.83 1.21 -10.44
CA GLU A 140 8.57 0.47 -10.68
C GLU A 140 7.70 1.07 -11.80
N LYS A 141 8.18 2.11 -12.51
CA LYS A 141 7.56 2.61 -13.74
C LYS A 141 8.02 1.80 -14.94
#